data_02d18b80804d577371c60a1ad65f503d
#
_entry.id   02d18b80804d577371c60a1ad65f503d
#
_cell.length_a   1.000
_cell.length_b   1.000
_cell.length_c   1.000
_cell.angle_alpha   90.00
_cell.angle_beta   90.00
_cell.angle_gamma   90.00
#
_symmetry.space_group_name_H-M   'P 1'
#
loop_
_entity.id
_entity.type
_entity.pdbx_description
1 polymer ?
#
loop_
_entity_poly.entity_id
_entity_poly.type
_entity_poly.pdbx_seq_one_letter_code
_entity_poly.pdbx_strand_id
1 'polypeptide(L)'
;MAQWLRERDIKSIAMESTSVYWIAPHEVLEAAGFEILLVDTRQLARVPGRDKKTDAKDCEWIQRLHSCGLLRGSFRPPEMICMLRTLVRDKATLVAESADWLRRMQKSLDQMNVRVHRAVSDIDGVTGMKILRAIAGGERDPKKLAQMRDWRCRKNEQEIADQLTGHWREDHLFSLRQSLQMYDAIQQRVADYDREILRKLAELQQDDRRQQTPPNVNNPQKARAIKKRGEEPMREALYRMIGADMTSIDAIGVETVLVVASEYGPDLSDFPTEKQFVSHATLAPHRSISGGKPVKKKRRHTASARVAAALRMAALSLRNSQTALGAYYRKIARSRGGDVAVFATARKLATLIYRLLRWGQPYVDEGAAAFEKRYLEVRIKSIRARAKELGYELVQSTVAG
;
A
#
# COMPACT_ATOMS: atom_id res chain seq x y z
N MET A 1 34.33 18.55 -1.48
CA MET A 1 33.87 17.79 -2.67
C MET A 1 33.22 18.74 -3.70
N ALA A 2 32.17 19.47 -3.39
CA ALA A 2 31.52 20.37 -4.35
C ALA A 2 32.46 21.43 -4.96
N GLN A 3 33.31 22.07 -4.16
CA GLN A 3 34.31 23.04 -4.62
C GLN A 3 35.32 22.38 -5.59
N TRP A 4 35.84 21.21 -5.26
CA TRP A 4 36.80 20.46 -6.09
C TRP A 4 36.22 20.06 -7.45
N LEU A 5 34.91 19.74 -7.50
CA LEU A 5 34.20 19.43 -8.75
C LEU A 5 33.99 20.69 -9.61
N ARG A 6 33.66 21.85 -9.00
CA ARG A 6 33.54 23.12 -9.71
C ARG A 6 34.87 23.57 -10.35
N GLU A 7 35.97 23.44 -9.62
CA GLU A 7 37.31 23.76 -10.12
C GLU A 7 37.70 22.96 -11.35
N ARG A 8 37.00 21.83 -11.60
CA ARG A 8 37.21 20.94 -12.77
C ARG A 8 36.13 21.06 -13.83
N ASP A 9 35.29 22.10 -13.73
CA ASP A 9 34.15 22.37 -14.63
C ASP A 9 33.21 21.16 -14.81
N ILE A 10 33.04 20.33 -13.74
CA ILE A 10 32.09 19.22 -13.75
C ILE A 10 30.69 19.77 -13.50
N LYS A 11 29.73 19.47 -14.41
CA LYS A 11 28.36 19.98 -14.36
C LYS A 11 27.35 18.92 -13.95
N SER A 12 27.59 17.66 -14.34
CA SER A 12 26.68 16.55 -14.06
C SER A 12 27.42 15.38 -13.41
N ILE A 13 26.73 14.70 -12.53
CA ILE A 13 27.27 13.61 -11.70
C ILE A 13 26.33 12.44 -11.73
N ALA A 14 26.81 11.24 -12.10
CA ALA A 14 26.06 10.01 -11.95
C ALA A 14 26.41 9.33 -10.62
N MET A 15 25.39 8.91 -9.87
CA MET A 15 25.53 8.32 -8.56
C MET A 15 24.69 7.05 -8.44
N GLU A 16 25.26 5.98 -7.90
CA GLU A 16 24.54 4.73 -7.67
C GLU A 16 23.68 4.81 -6.40
N SER A 17 22.42 4.36 -6.49
CA SER A 17 21.45 4.35 -5.38
C SER A 17 21.61 3.12 -4.47
N THR A 18 22.85 2.82 -4.04
CA THR A 18 23.12 1.70 -3.14
C THR A 18 22.87 2.06 -1.68
N SER A 19 21.98 1.34 -1.01
CA SER A 19 21.63 1.52 0.41
C SER A 19 21.23 2.97 0.72
N VAL A 20 21.81 3.58 1.77
CA VAL A 20 21.58 4.96 2.22
C VAL A 20 22.76 5.89 1.95
N TYR A 21 23.89 5.37 1.49
CA TYR A 21 25.16 6.11 1.39
C TYR A 21 25.14 7.23 0.36
N TRP A 22 24.26 7.16 -0.63
CA TRP A 22 24.11 8.18 -1.67
C TRP A 22 23.35 9.43 -1.18
N ILE A 23 22.59 9.34 -0.08
CA ILE A 23 21.65 10.42 0.34
C ILE A 23 22.42 11.70 0.68
N ALA A 24 23.34 11.65 1.66
CA ALA A 24 24.08 12.83 2.08
C ALA A 24 24.96 13.45 0.96
N PRO A 25 25.72 12.68 0.15
CA PRO A 25 26.41 13.24 -1.00
C PRO A 25 25.46 13.87 -2.04
N HIS A 26 24.30 13.26 -2.29
CA HIS A 26 23.30 13.79 -3.20
C HIS A 26 22.82 15.17 -2.73
N GLU A 27 22.39 15.30 -1.47
CA GLU A 27 21.87 16.54 -0.91
C GLU A 27 22.90 17.68 -0.95
N VAL A 28 24.15 17.38 -0.59
CA VAL A 28 25.25 18.37 -0.64
C VAL A 28 25.53 18.85 -2.06
N LEU A 29 25.49 17.96 -3.03
CA LEU A 29 25.77 18.28 -4.45
C LEU A 29 24.58 18.98 -5.12
N GLU A 30 23.35 18.56 -4.81
CA GLU A 30 22.11 19.18 -5.26
C GLU A 30 22.03 20.64 -4.76
N ALA A 31 22.29 20.86 -3.46
CA ALA A 31 22.35 22.20 -2.86
C ALA A 31 23.47 23.05 -3.45
N ALA A 32 24.54 22.44 -3.94
CA ALA A 32 25.63 23.13 -4.66
C ALA A 32 25.30 23.39 -6.14
N GLY A 33 24.13 22.99 -6.67
CA GLY A 33 23.66 23.26 -8.02
C GLY A 33 24.17 22.32 -9.09
N PHE A 34 24.66 21.11 -8.73
CA PHE A 34 25.04 20.09 -9.71
C PHE A 34 23.81 19.33 -10.22
N GLU A 35 23.85 18.98 -11.50
CA GLU A 35 22.91 18.02 -12.07
C GLU A 35 23.28 16.60 -11.63
N ILE A 36 22.39 15.93 -10.88
CA ILE A 36 22.68 14.62 -10.33
C ILE A 36 21.76 13.57 -10.96
N LEU A 37 22.37 12.58 -11.59
CA LEU A 37 21.70 11.41 -12.13
C LEU A 37 21.84 10.26 -11.14
N LEU A 38 20.81 10.04 -10.30
CA LEU A 38 20.75 8.91 -9.39
C LEU A 38 20.36 7.65 -10.17
N VAL A 39 21.18 6.60 -10.16
CA VAL A 39 21.02 5.41 -10.99
C VAL A 39 20.74 4.15 -10.16
N ASP A 40 19.75 3.37 -10.57
CA ASP A 40 19.46 2.05 -9.99
C ASP A 40 20.57 1.04 -10.40
N THR A 41 21.20 0.40 -9.39
CA THR A 41 22.21 -0.67 -9.54
C THR A 41 21.84 -1.73 -10.58
N ARG A 42 20.55 -2.00 -10.73
CA ARG A 42 20.03 -2.99 -11.70
C ARG A 42 20.15 -2.54 -13.14
N GLN A 43 20.21 -1.25 -13.41
CA GLN A 43 20.49 -0.75 -14.76
C GLN A 43 21.94 -1.04 -15.13
N LEU A 44 22.87 -0.78 -14.21
CA LEU A 44 24.30 -1.05 -14.39
C LEU A 44 24.59 -2.52 -14.66
N ALA A 45 23.91 -3.41 -13.94
CA ALA A 45 24.05 -4.87 -14.11
C ALA A 45 23.51 -5.43 -15.44
N ARG A 46 22.75 -4.65 -16.21
CA ARG A 46 22.16 -5.09 -17.48
C ARG A 46 23.04 -4.77 -18.69
N VAL A 47 23.99 -3.88 -18.55
CA VAL A 47 24.89 -3.50 -19.63
C VAL A 47 26.07 -4.47 -19.65
N PRO A 48 26.30 -5.22 -20.74
CA PRO A 48 27.43 -6.14 -20.84
C PRO A 48 28.76 -5.36 -20.96
N GLY A 49 29.87 -6.00 -20.59
CA GLY A 49 31.20 -5.41 -20.70
C GLY A 49 31.77 -4.85 -19.39
N ARG A 50 31.13 -5.15 -18.25
CA ARG A 50 31.66 -4.80 -16.92
C ARG A 50 32.81 -5.76 -16.56
N ASP A 51 33.97 -5.19 -16.29
CA ASP A 51 35.14 -5.90 -15.76
C ASP A 51 34.98 -6.41 -14.33
N LYS A 52 36.05 -6.96 -13.74
CA LYS A 52 36.07 -7.41 -12.34
C LYS A 52 35.55 -6.32 -11.42
N LYS A 53 34.66 -6.71 -10.54
CA LYS A 53 33.95 -5.81 -9.59
C LYS A 53 34.92 -5.26 -8.53
N THR A 54 35.23 -3.98 -8.62
CA THR A 54 35.91 -3.17 -7.59
C THR A 54 35.27 -1.79 -7.58
N ASP A 55 35.28 -1.10 -6.46
CA ASP A 55 34.61 0.22 -6.33
C ASP A 55 35.14 1.23 -7.35
N ALA A 56 36.46 1.26 -7.59
CA ALA A 56 37.08 2.14 -8.61
C ALA A 56 36.54 1.84 -10.02
N LYS A 57 36.55 0.56 -10.42
CA LYS A 57 36.03 0.14 -11.73
C LYS A 57 34.52 0.35 -11.87
N ASP A 58 33.78 0.24 -10.79
CA ASP A 58 32.35 0.54 -10.77
C ASP A 58 32.12 2.04 -11.01
N CYS A 59 32.91 2.93 -10.40
CA CYS A 59 32.88 4.37 -10.68
C CYS A 59 33.24 4.69 -12.13
N GLU A 60 34.33 4.12 -12.69
CA GLU A 60 34.73 4.27 -14.09
C GLU A 60 33.64 3.80 -15.04
N TRP A 61 32.97 2.67 -14.71
CA TRP A 61 31.90 2.12 -15.51
C TRP A 61 30.67 3.04 -15.52
N ILE A 62 30.26 3.54 -14.35
CA ILE A 62 29.15 4.50 -14.23
C ILE A 62 29.47 5.78 -15.01
N GLN A 63 30.70 6.32 -14.89
CA GLN A 63 31.14 7.50 -15.60
C GLN A 63 31.07 7.30 -17.12
N ARG A 64 31.59 6.18 -17.63
CA ARG A 64 31.55 5.83 -19.07
C ARG A 64 30.11 5.74 -19.59
N LEU A 65 29.23 5.04 -18.86
CA LEU A 65 27.83 4.92 -19.25
C LEU A 65 27.10 6.27 -19.20
N HIS A 66 27.46 7.14 -18.25
CA HIS A 66 26.91 8.49 -18.11
C HIS A 66 27.33 9.35 -19.31
N SER A 67 28.60 9.37 -19.65
CA SER A 67 29.13 10.11 -20.80
C SER A 67 28.53 9.65 -22.15
N CYS A 68 28.14 8.37 -22.25
CA CYS A 68 27.46 7.84 -23.44
C CYS A 68 25.94 8.07 -23.42
N GLY A 69 25.37 8.70 -22.40
CA GLY A 69 23.90 8.90 -22.26
C GLY A 69 23.09 7.61 -22.10
N LEU A 70 23.71 6.52 -21.63
CA LEU A 70 23.08 5.20 -21.51
C LEU A 70 22.39 4.98 -20.17
N LEU A 71 22.54 5.91 -19.22
CA LEU A 71 21.91 5.83 -17.89
C LEU A 71 20.56 6.54 -17.88
N ARG A 72 19.64 5.99 -17.09
CA ARG A 72 18.35 6.61 -16.80
C ARG A 72 18.28 6.93 -15.32
N GLY A 73 17.91 8.16 -14.98
CA GLY A 73 17.69 8.57 -13.60
C GLY A 73 16.59 7.76 -12.92
N SER A 74 16.81 7.45 -11.65
CA SER A 74 15.81 6.91 -10.78
C SER A 74 14.89 8.02 -10.29
N PHE A 75 13.58 7.75 -10.18
CA PHE A 75 12.65 8.72 -9.63
C PHE A 75 12.97 9.00 -8.16
N ARG A 76 13.19 10.28 -7.84
CA ARG A 76 13.30 10.80 -6.48
C ARG A 76 12.31 11.97 -6.35
N PRO A 77 11.34 11.88 -5.44
CA PRO A 77 10.45 13.01 -5.22
C PRO A 77 11.20 14.17 -4.54
N PRO A 78 10.61 15.38 -4.49
CA PRO A 78 11.17 16.52 -3.78
C PRO A 78 11.51 16.21 -2.33
N GLU A 79 12.47 16.94 -1.75
CA GLU A 79 13.00 16.68 -0.41
C GLU A 79 11.91 16.60 0.67
N MET A 80 10.96 17.53 0.67
CA MET A 80 9.86 17.52 1.64
C MET A 80 9.01 16.24 1.57
N ILE A 81 8.86 15.68 0.37
CA ILE A 81 8.19 14.38 0.19
C ILE A 81 9.10 13.24 0.65
N CYS A 82 10.42 13.35 0.49
CA CYS A 82 11.37 12.37 1.05
C CYS A 82 11.30 12.33 2.58
N MET A 83 11.16 13.47 3.25
CA MET A 83 10.95 13.54 4.70
C MET A 83 9.64 12.85 5.11
N LEU A 84 8.53 13.18 4.46
CA LEU A 84 7.25 12.52 4.69
C LEU A 84 7.33 11.01 4.46
N ARG A 85 8.01 10.59 3.38
CA ARG A 85 8.26 9.19 3.04
C ARG A 85 8.97 8.44 4.16
N THR A 86 9.99 9.05 4.77
CA THR A 86 10.72 8.45 5.89
C THR A 86 9.78 8.19 7.06
N LEU A 87 9.02 9.20 7.51
CA LEU A 87 8.08 9.06 8.62
C LEU A 87 7.02 7.96 8.36
N VAL A 88 6.45 7.94 7.15
CA VAL A 88 5.43 6.93 6.79
C VAL A 88 6.01 5.52 6.75
N ARG A 89 7.25 5.36 6.28
CA ARG A 89 7.94 4.06 6.24
C ARG A 89 8.29 3.56 7.63
N ASP A 90 8.78 4.43 8.50
CA ASP A 90 9.12 4.09 9.88
C ASP A 90 7.85 3.72 10.66
N LYS A 91 6.77 4.50 10.52
CA LYS A 91 5.46 4.14 11.07
C LYS A 91 5.02 2.75 10.60
N ALA A 92 5.14 2.46 9.30
CA ALA A 92 4.76 1.14 8.75
C ALA A 92 5.60 -0.01 9.35
N THR A 93 6.88 0.23 9.67
CA THR A 93 7.73 -0.74 10.36
C THR A 93 7.22 -0.98 11.78
N LEU A 94 6.91 0.07 12.54
CA LEU A 94 6.35 -0.06 13.89
C LEU A 94 5.01 -0.79 13.90
N VAL A 95 4.14 -0.52 12.92
CA VAL A 95 2.86 -1.24 12.77
C VAL A 95 3.11 -2.73 12.50
N ALA A 96 4.10 -3.09 11.69
CA ALA A 96 4.46 -4.49 11.47
C ALA A 96 5.01 -5.16 12.74
N GLU A 97 5.85 -4.46 13.50
CA GLU A 97 6.38 -4.92 14.79
C GLU A 97 5.26 -5.12 15.83
N SER A 98 4.26 -4.21 15.87
CA SER A 98 3.12 -4.37 16.78
C SER A 98 2.34 -5.66 16.52
N ALA A 99 2.20 -6.04 15.24
CA ALA A 99 1.57 -7.31 14.88
C ALA A 99 2.39 -8.52 15.32
N ASP A 100 3.73 -8.43 15.36
CA ASP A 100 4.59 -9.49 15.91
C ASP A 100 4.40 -9.66 17.41
N TRP A 101 4.29 -8.56 18.17
CA TRP A 101 4.02 -8.62 19.60
C TRP A 101 2.63 -9.16 19.90
N LEU A 102 1.63 -8.82 19.08
CA LEU A 102 0.29 -9.40 19.18
C LEU A 102 0.31 -10.92 18.98
N ARG A 103 1.08 -11.43 18.00
CA ARG A 103 1.27 -12.87 17.80
C ARG A 103 1.97 -13.55 18.99
N ARG A 104 2.95 -12.87 19.62
CA ARG A 104 3.61 -13.38 20.84
C ARG A 104 2.64 -13.46 22.01
N MET A 105 1.78 -12.45 22.22
CA MET A 105 0.73 -12.49 23.24
C MET A 105 -0.21 -13.67 23.00
N GLN A 106 -0.67 -13.84 21.76
CA GLN A 106 -1.52 -14.97 21.39
C GLN A 106 -0.84 -16.32 21.67
N LYS A 107 0.44 -16.46 21.31
CA LYS A 107 1.21 -17.67 21.58
C LYS A 107 1.29 -18.00 23.08
N SER A 108 1.56 -17.00 23.93
CA SER A 108 1.60 -17.19 25.39
C SER A 108 0.27 -17.67 25.95
N LEU A 109 -0.85 -17.13 25.43
CA LEU A 109 -2.20 -17.55 25.82
C LEU A 109 -2.50 -18.96 25.33
N ASP A 110 -2.18 -19.30 24.09
CA ASP A 110 -2.41 -20.64 23.53
C ASP A 110 -1.62 -21.72 24.30
N GLN A 111 -0.40 -21.40 24.77
CA GLN A 111 0.39 -22.29 25.62
C GLN A 111 -0.25 -22.56 26.99
N MET A 112 -1.10 -21.67 27.45
CA MET A 112 -1.94 -21.82 28.66
C MET A 112 -3.32 -22.40 28.36
N ASN A 113 -3.61 -22.77 27.11
CA ASN A 113 -4.93 -23.18 26.60
C ASN A 113 -6.02 -22.10 26.75
N VAL A 114 -5.65 -20.82 26.88
CA VAL A 114 -6.57 -19.68 26.97
C VAL A 114 -6.78 -19.11 25.55
N ARG A 115 -7.91 -19.39 24.94
CA ARG A 115 -8.13 -19.17 23.50
C ARG A 115 -8.86 -17.86 23.23
N VAL A 116 -8.26 -16.72 23.61
CA VAL A 116 -8.86 -15.39 23.39
C VAL A 116 -9.22 -15.17 21.91
N HIS A 117 -8.39 -15.61 20.96
CA HIS A 117 -8.65 -15.50 19.51
C HIS A 117 -9.88 -16.27 19.04
N ARG A 118 -10.39 -17.24 19.83
CA ARG A 118 -11.66 -17.91 19.58
C ARG A 118 -12.82 -17.28 20.33
N ALA A 119 -12.53 -16.61 21.44
CA ALA A 119 -13.54 -15.92 22.23
C ALA A 119 -14.04 -14.64 21.52
N VAL A 120 -13.14 -13.88 20.90
CA VAL A 120 -13.42 -12.60 20.23
C VAL A 120 -12.98 -12.61 18.77
N SER A 121 -13.54 -11.70 17.95
CA SER A 121 -13.19 -11.60 16.51
C SER A 121 -11.76 -11.11 16.29
N ASP A 122 -11.32 -10.11 17.07
CA ASP A 122 -10.00 -9.51 16.99
C ASP A 122 -9.39 -9.40 18.39
N ILE A 123 -8.20 -9.93 18.55
CA ILE A 123 -7.50 -9.95 19.83
C ILE A 123 -7.05 -8.54 20.26
N ASP A 124 -6.73 -7.68 19.32
CA ASP A 124 -6.41 -6.25 19.51
C ASP A 124 -7.64 -5.33 19.52
N GLY A 125 -8.84 -5.91 19.39
CA GLY A 125 -10.10 -5.20 19.54
C GLY A 125 -10.38 -4.81 21.00
N VAL A 126 -11.39 -3.95 21.21
CA VAL A 126 -11.76 -3.40 22.54
C VAL A 126 -11.93 -4.50 23.59
N THR A 127 -12.68 -5.55 23.28
CA THR A 127 -12.91 -6.68 24.20
C THR A 127 -11.65 -7.51 24.40
N GLY A 128 -10.94 -7.84 23.32
CA GLY A 128 -9.70 -8.63 23.37
C GLY A 128 -8.65 -7.96 24.26
N MET A 129 -8.39 -6.67 24.05
CA MET A 129 -7.41 -5.92 24.85
C MET A 129 -7.84 -5.74 26.30
N LYS A 130 -9.15 -5.58 26.60
CA LYS A 130 -9.63 -5.58 27.99
C LYS A 130 -9.33 -6.90 28.68
N ILE A 131 -9.65 -8.03 28.04
CA ILE A 131 -9.38 -9.36 28.57
C ILE A 131 -7.87 -9.59 28.76
N LEU A 132 -7.05 -9.25 27.75
CA LEU A 132 -5.59 -9.37 27.84
C LEU A 132 -5.01 -8.59 29.02
N ARG A 133 -5.42 -7.34 29.21
CA ARG A 133 -4.98 -6.50 30.33
C ARG A 133 -5.45 -7.04 31.68
N ALA A 134 -6.66 -7.56 31.77
CA ALA A 134 -7.16 -8.18 32.99
C ALA A 134 -6.37 -9.46 33.36
N ILE A 135 -6.08 -10.32 32.37
CA ILE A 135 -5.24 -11.50 32.55
C ILE A 135 -3.82 -11.10 33.00
N ALA A 136 -3.22 -10.11 32.37
CA ALA A 136 -1.90 -9.59 32.75
C ALA A 136 -1.91 -8.99 34.16
N GLY A 137 -3.03 -8.38 34.58
CA GLY A 137 -3.28 -7.81 35.91
C GLY A 137 -3.62 -8.83 36.99
N GLY A 138 -3.74 -10.12 36.64
CA GLY A 138 -3.96 -11.18 37.63
C GLY A 138 -5.36 -11.81 37.65
N GLU A 139 -6.30 -11.36 36.82
CA GLU A 139 -7.61 -12.01 36.76
C GLU A 139 -7.49 -13.39 36.08
N ARG A 140 -8.15 -14.40 36.69
CA ARG A 140 -8.11 -15.79 36.25
C ARG A 140 -9.50 -16.42 36.11
N ASP A 141 -10.54 -15.75 36.64
CA ASP A 141 -11.90 -16.24 36.57
C ASP A 141 -12.44 -16.04 35.14
N PRO A 142 -12.74 -17.13 34.40
CA PRO A 142 -13.27 -17.03 33.05
C PRO A 142 -14.59 -16.26 32.96
N LYS A 143 -15.43 -16.34 33.99
CA LYS A 143 -16.72 -15.63 34.02
C LYS A 143 -16.52 -14.13 34.14
N LYS A 144 -15.63 -13.68 35.03
CA LYS A 144 -15.29 -12.25 35.17
C LYS A 144 -14.64 -11.72 33.88
N LEU A 145 -13.75 -12.48 33.25
CA LEU A 145 -13.15 -12.11 31.97
C LEU A 145 -14.21 -12.00 30.86
N ALA A 146 -15.19 -12.90 30.82
CA ALA A 146 -16.26 -12.89 29.82
C ALA A 146 -17.21 -11.68 29.99
N GLN A 147 -17.44 -11.20 31.19
CA GLN A 147 -18.24 -9.99 31.48
C GLN A 147 -17.63 -8.71 30.87
N MET A 148 -16.33 -8.72 30.51
CA MET A 148 -15.67 -7.58 29.85
C MET A 148 -16.05 -7.43 28.38
N ARG A 149 -16.91 -8.31 27.86
CA ARG A 149 -17.37 -8.27 26.48
C ARG A 149 -18.07 -6.94 26.16
N ASP A 150 -17.82 -6.44 24.96
CA ASP A 150 -18.61 -5.34 24.38
C ASP A 150 -19.96 -5.89 23.90
N TRP A 151 -21.03 -5.09 23.99
CA TRP A 151 -22.39 -5.47 23.58
C TRP A 151 -22.47 -5.93 22.10
N ARG A 152 -21.51 -5.52 21.25
CA ARG A 152 -21.39 -5.92 19.84
C ARG A 152 -20.78 -7.31 19.65
N CYS A 153 -20.29 -7.95 20.70
CA CYS A 153 -19.75 -9.30 20.59
C CYS A 153 -20.86 -10.28 20.21
N ARG A 154 -20.63 -11.09 19.19
CA ARG A 154 -21.60 -12.08 18.71
C ARG A 154 -21.79 -13.24 19.69
N LYS A 155 -20.71 -13.66 20.36
CA LYS A 155 -20.74 -14.73 21.36
C LYS A 155 -21.29 -14.23 22.67
N ASN A 156 -22.02 -15.09 23.37
CA ASN A 156 -22.51 -14.83 24.72
C ASN A 156 -21.39 -15.01 25.76
N GLU A 157 -21.66 -14.64 27.03
CA GLU A 157 -20.67 -14.70 28.11
C GLU A 157 -20.21 -16.13 28.41
N GLN A 158 -21.11 -17.11 28.35
CA GLN A 158 -20.74 -18.51 28.60
C GLN A 158 -19.81 -19.04 27.51
N GLU A 159 -20.11 -18.78 26.22
CA GLU A 159 -19.27 -19.17 25.10
C GLU A 159 -17.88 -18.53 25.17
N ILE A 160 -17.79 -17.29 25.67
CA ILE A 160 -16.51 -16.60 25.87
C ILE A 160 -15.78 -17.22 27.07
N ALA A 161 -16.45 -17.46 28.21
CA ALA A 161 -15.85 -18.04 29.39
C ALA A 161 -15.26 -19.45 29.11
N ASP A 162 -15.96 -20.28 28.33
CA ASP A 162 -15.50 -21.60 27.95
C ASP A 162 -14.17 -21.57 27.17
N GLN A 163 -13.95 -20.52 26.36
CA GLN A 163 -12.70 -20.33 25.62
C GLN A 163 -11.57 -19.74 26.47
N LEU A 164 -11.88 -19.15 27.64
CA LEU A 164 -10.92 -18.53 28.54
C LEU A 164 -10.52 -19.44 29.71
N THR A 165 -11.03 -20.66 29.74
CA THR A 165 -10.63 -21.68 30.71
C THR A 165 -9.33 -22.31 30.29
N GLY A 166 -8.31 -22.26 31.16
CA GLY A 166 -6.97 -22.79 30.84
C GLY A 166 -6.12 -23.05 32.07
N HIS A 167 -4.84 -23.37 31.85
CA HIS A 167 -3.84 -23.62 32.89
C HIS A 167 -2.90 -22.42 32.98
N TRP A 168 -2.98 -21.73 34.10
CA TRP A 168 -2.17 -20.52 34.33
C TRP A 168 -0.75 -20.89 34.75
N ARG A 169 0.25 -20.47 33.98
CA ARG A 169 1.68 -20.66 34.21
C ARG A 169 2.39 -19.33 34.29
N GLU A 170 3.16 -19.11 35.35
CA GLU A 170 3.81 -17.83 35.61
C GLU A 170 4.84 -17.42 34.53
N ASP A 171 5.54 -18.38 33.93
CA ASP A 171 6.48 -18.12 32.82
C ASP A 171 5.77 -17.55 31.58
N HIS A 172 4.60 -18.10 31.23
CA HIS A 172 3.81 -17.63 30.11
C HIS A 172 3.07 -16.31 30.43
N LEU A 173 2.62 -16.15 31.68
CA LEU A 173 2.04 -14.88 32.16
C LEU A 173 3.07 -13.76 32.17
N PHE A 174 4.30 -14.04 32.59
CA PHE A 174 5.42 -13.08 32.49
C PHE A 174 5.66 -12.68 31.03
N SER A 175 5.76 -13.65 30.12
CA SER A 175 5.94 -13.41 28.68
C SER A 175 4.78 -12.60 28.08
N LEU A 176 3.53 -12.85 28.50
CA LEU A 176 2.36 -12.07 28.11
C LEU A 176 2.46 -10.63 28.58
N ARG A 177 2.83 -10.37 29.84
CA ARG A 177 3.02 -9.03 30.39
C ARG A 177 4.07 -8.24 29.63
N GLN A 178 5.24 -8.86 29.36
CA GLN A 178 6.30 -8.22 28.58
C GLN A 178 5.85 -7.88 27.16
N SER A 179 5.17 -8.82 26.50
CA SER A 179 4.65 -8.61 25.14
C SER A 179 3.60 -7.49 25.08
N LEU A 180 2.74 -7.40 26.09
CA LEU A 180 1.74 -6.34 26.20
C LEU A 180 2.37 -4.96 26.41
N GLN A 181 3.37 -4.85 27.27
CA GLN A 181 4.11 -3.60 27.50
C GLN A 181 4.82 -3.12 26.22
N MET A 182 5.46 -4.03 25.49
CA MET A 182 6.09 -3.70 24.21
C MET A 182 5.06 -3.27 23.15
N TYR A 183 3.93 -3.96 23.08
CA TYR A 183 2.82 -3.57 22.20
C TYR A 183 2.33 -2.15 22.51
N ASP A 184 2.06 -1.86 23.78
CA ASP A 184 1.57 -0.53 24.22
C ASP A 184 2.60 0.57 23.92
N ALA A 185 3.90 0.30 24.15
CA ALA A 185 4.98 1.23 23.82
C ALA A 185 5.05 1.52 22.32
N ILE A 186 4.90 0.50 21.47
CA ILE A 186 4.87 0.68 20.02
C ILE A 186 3.63 1.46 19.59
N GLN A 187 2.44 1.19 20.15
CA GLN A 187 1.23 1.95 19.84
C GLN A 187 1.39 3.43 20.17
N GLN A 188 2.06 3.76 21.28
CA GLN A 188 2.39 5.14 21.60
C GLN A 188 3.31 5.77 20.54
N ARG A 189 4.34 5.05 20.06
CA ARG A 189 5.23 5.54 19.00
C ARG A 189 4.49 5.73 17.67
N VAL A 190 3.60 4.81 17.31
CA VAL A 190 2.74 4.97 16.13
C VAL A 190 1.92 6.26 16.20
N ALA A 191 1.34 6.56 17.38
CA ALA A 191 0.62 7.82 17.58
C ALA A 191 1.53 9.06 17.50
N ASP A 192 2.79 8.97 17.96
CA ASP A 192 3.80 10.03 17.82
C ASP A 192 4.09 10.30 16.34
N TYR A 193 4.29 9.24 15.53
CA TYR A 193 4.48 9.36 14.08
C TYR A 193 3.25 9.94 13.39
N ASP A 194 2.04 9.58 13.78
CA ASP A 194 0.83 10.16 13.21
C ASP A 194 0.76 11.69 13.44
N ARG A 195 1.14 12.17 14.63
CA ARG A 195 1.22 13.60 14.91
C ARG A 195 2.28 14.30 14.06
N GLU A 196 3.46 13.71 13.93
CA GLU A 196 4.53 14.28 13.12
C GLU A 196 4.21 14.27 11.63
N ILE A 197 3.57 13.23 11.13
CA ILE A 197 3.07 13.14 9.75
C ILE A 197 2.05 14.26 9.49
N LEU A 198 1.09 14.47 10.41
CA LEU A 198 0.11 15.56 10.29
C LEU A 198 0.81 16.94 10.27
N ARG A 199 1.82 17.14 11.11
CA ARG A 199 2.61 18.38 11.12
C ARG A 199 3.32 18.59 9.77
N LYS A 200 3.95 17.55 9.22
CA LYS A 200 4.61 17.63 7.91
C LYS A 200 3.63 17.84 6.75
N LEU A 201 2.46 17.22 6.79
CA LEU A 201 1.41 17.46 5.81
C LEU A 201 0.91 18.91 5.85
N ALA A 202 0.85 19.53 7.04
CA ALA A 202 0.47 20.92 7.19
C ALA A 202 1.51 21.88 6.55
N GLU A 203 2.80 21.53 6.61
CA GLU A 203 3.87 22.29 5.94
C GLU A 203 3.80 22.18 4.40
N LEU A 204 3.27 21.07 3.89
CA LEU A 204 3.13 20.79 2.45
C LEU A 204 1.83 21.33 1.84
N GLN A 205 0.93 21.89 2.65
CA GLN A 205 -0.33 22.43 2.16
C GLN A 205 -0.09 23.69 1.30
N GLN A 206 -0.80 23.77 0.18
CA GLN A 206 -0.83 24.98 -0.62
C GLN A 206 -1.70 26.05 0.06
N ASP A 207 -1.27 27.32 0.03
CA ASP A 207 -1.93 28.41 0.77
C ASP A 207 -3.40 28.60 0.38
N ASP A 208 -3.75 28.41 -0.89
CA ASP A 208 -5.11 28.49 -1.41
C ASP A 208 -6.04 27.37 -0.93
N ARG A 209 -5.49 26.29 -0.32
CA ARG A 209 -6.22 25.10 0.13
C ARG A 209 -6.29 24.92 1.64
N ARG A 210 -5.66 25.80 2.42
CA ARG A 210 -5.57 25.66 3.89
C ARG A 210 -6.92 25.52 4.60
N GLN A 211 -7.97 26.14 4.07
CA GLN A 211 -9.32 26.09 4.65
C GLN A 211 -10.26 25.10 3.95
N GLN A 212 -9.81 24.43 2.89
CA GLN A 212 -10.64 23.49 2.16
C GLN A 212 -10.86 22.19 2.94
N THR A 213 -12.10 21.71 2.90
CA THR A 213 -12.48 20.39 3.45
C THR A 213 -12.74 19.43 2.32
N PRO A 214 -12.39 18.15 2.48
CA PRO A 214 -12.68 17.15 1.46
C PRO A 214 -14.19 16.96 1.29
N PRO A 215 -14.66 16.62 0.08
CA PRO A 215 -16.06 16.31 -0.16
C PRO A 215 -16.57 15.18 0.75
N ASN A 216 -17.88 15.11 0.97
CA ASN A 216 -18.47 14.01 1.69
C ASN A 216 -18.15 12.66 1.02
N VAL A 217 -17.83 11.66 1.84
CA VAL A 217 -17.60 10.30 1.33
C VAL A 217 -18.94 9.69 0.90
N ASN A 218 -19.08 9.39 -0.39
CA ASN A 218 -20.33 8.86 -0.96
C ASN A 218 -20.74 7.49 -0.37
N ASN A 219 -19.78 6.68 0.05
CA ASN A 219 -20.03 5.37 0.66
C ASN A 219 -20.22 5.52 2.19
N PRO A 220 -21.46 5.31 2.73
CA PRO A 220 -21.73 5.50 4.16
C PRO A 220 -20.93 4.56 5.07
N GLN A 221 -20.64 3.34 4.63
CA GLN A 221 -19.83 2.38 5.39
C GLN A 221 -18.39 2.86 5.53
N LYS A 222 -17.83 3.41 4.45
CA LYS A 222 -16.50 3.99 4.42
C LYS A 222 -16.42 5.25 5.28
N ALA A 223 -17.39 6.14 5.22
CA ALA A 223 -17.47 7.32 6.05
C ALA A 223 -17.48 6.95 7.56
N ARG A 224 -18.30 5.96 7.94
CA ARG A 224 -18.33 5.43 9.31
C ARG A 224 -16.99 4.81 9.72
N ALA A 225 -16.30 4.12 8.81
CA ALA A 225 -15.01 3.50 9.10
C ALA A 225 -13.92 4.57 9.34
N ILE A 226 -13.85 5.62 8.52
CA ILE A 226 -12.93 6.76 8.69
C ILE A 226 -13.17 7.42 10.04
N LYS A 227 -14.42 7.76 10.37
CA LYS A 227 -14.80 8.35 11.66
C LYS A 227 -14.43 7.46 12.84
N LYS A 228 -14.76 6.16 12.76
CA LYS A 228 -14.47 5.19 13.84
C LYS A 228 -12.97 5.07 14.13
N ARG A 229 -12.13 5.21 13.10
CA ARG A 229 -10.67 5.13 13.23
C ARG A 229 -10.01 6.47 13.57
N GLY A 230 -10.78 7.57 13.60
CA GLY A 230 -10.23 8.90 13.82
C GLY A 230 -9.33 9.39 12.68
N GLU A 231 -9.59 8.92 11.44
CA GLU A 231 -8.76 9.21 10.27
C GLU A 231 -9.14 10.54 9.57
N GLU A 232 -10.19 11.25 10.04
CA GLU A 232 -10.64 12.52 9.44
C GLU A 232 -9.52 13.57 9.36
N PRO A 233 -8.73 13.86 10.42
CA PRO A 233 -7.68 14.87 10.34
C PRO A 233 -6.61 14.52 9.30
N MET A 234 -6.25 13.24 9.18
CA MET A 234 -5.29 12.77 8.19
C MET A 234 -5.86 12.90 6.77
N ARG A 235 -7.14 12.57 6.56
CA ARG A 235 -7.81 12.73 5.27
C ARG A 235 -7.87 14.19 4.83
N GLU A 236 -8.19 15.09 5.75
CA GLU A 236 -8.22 16.53 5.48
C GLU A 236 -6.84 17.07 5.12
N ALA A 237 -5.82 16.72 5.88
CA ALA A 237 -4.45 17.15 5.63
C ALA A 237 -3.94 16.67 4.26
N LEU A 238 -4.23 15.41 3.91
CA LEU A 238 -3.90 14.84 2.59
C LEU A 238 -4.67 15.54 1.46
N TYR A 239 -5.96 15.83 1.66
CA TYR A 239 -6.75 16.57 0.68
C TYR A 239 -6.19 17.96 0.42
N ARG A 240 -5.81 18.69 1.47
CA ARG A 240 -5.22 20.04 1.36
C ARG A 240 -3.86 20.03 0.65
N MET A 241 -3.05 18.99 0.89
CA MET A 241 -1.78 18.83 0.20
C MET A 241 -1.97 18.48 -1.28
N ILE A 242 -2.88 17.57 -1.59
CA ILE A 242 -3.04 16.97 -2.93
C ILE A 242 -4.00 17.78 -3.81
N GLY A 243 -5.06 18.35 -3.23
CA GLY A 243 -6.14 19.04 -3.94
C GLY A 243 -7.18 18.12 -4.59
N ALA A 244 -7.08 16.82 -4.33
CA ALA A 244 -8.04 15.82 -4.81
C ALA A 244 -8.31 14.75 -3.75
N ASP A 245 -9.55 14.34 -3.58
CA ASP A 245 -9.92 13.29 -2.63
C ASP A 245 -9.79 11.90 -3.24
N MET A 246 -8.62 11.28 -3.11
CA MET A 246 -8.43 9.89 -3.56
C MET A 246 -9.29 8.90 -2.78
N THR A 247 -9.79 9.26 -1.58
CA THR A 247 -10.69 8.37 -0.84
C THR A 247 -12.07 8.25 -1.51
N SER A 248 -12.38 9.07 -2.49
CA SER A 248 -13.58 8.93 -3.33
C SER A 248 -13.57 7.63 -4.15
N ILE A 249 -12.38 7.11 -4.48
CA ILE A 249 -12.24 5.83 -5.19
C ILE A 249 -12.52 4.68 -4.23
N ASP A 250 -13.39 3.76 -4.63
CA ASP A 250 -13.70 2.58 -3.83
C ASP A 250 -12.45 1.80 -3.45
N ALA A 251 -12.45 1.26 -2.23
CA ALA A 251 -11.35 0.54 -1.60
C ALA A 251 -10.07 1.38 -1.28
N ILE A 252 -9.97 2.63 -1.72
CA ILE A 252 -8.85 3.50 -1.36
C ILE A 252 -9.14 4.15 -0.01
N GLY A 253 -8.53 3.66 1.07
CA GLY A 253 -8.60 4.23 2.41
C GLY A 253 -7.55 5.33 2.64
N VAL A 254 -7.66 6.05 3.75
CA VAL A 254 -6.77 7.16 4.12
C VAL A 254 -5.30 6.70 4.18
N GLU A 255 -5.02 5.53 4.76
CA GLU A 255 -3.66 4.97 4.82
C GLU A 255 -3.11 4.67 3.41
N THR A 256 -3.94 4.20 2.46
CA THR A 256 -3.51 3.98 1.07
C THR A 256 -3.17 5.31 0.39
N VAL A 257 -3.95 6.36 0.65
CA VAL A 257 -3.66 7.72 0.16
C VAL A 257 -2.34 8.21 0.71
N LEU A 258 -2.11 8.05 2.02
CA LEU A 258 -0.87 8.45 2.67
C LEU A 258 0.35 7.74 2.07
N VAL A 259 0.26 6.43 1.81
CA VAL A 259 1.33 5.66 1.14
C VAL A 259 1.59 6.18 -0.28
N VAL A 260 0.56 6.44 -1.08
CA VAL A 260 0.73 6.98 -2.44
C VAL A 260 1.36 8.37 -2.39
N ALA A 261 0.84 9.26 -1.54
CA ALA A 261 1.30 10.63 -1.39
C ALA A 261 2.76 10.71 -0.90
N SER A 262 3.15 9.85 0.04
CA SER A 262 4.53 9.80 0.55
C SER A 262 5.53 9.21 -0.44
N GLU A 263 5.11 8.32 -1.33
CA GLU A 263 6.01 7.71 -2.32
C GLU A 263 6.12 8.52 -3.62
N TYR A 264 5.10 9.28 -3.99
CA TYR A 264 5.05 9.99 -5.27
C TYR A 264 4.84 11.52 -5.16
N GLY A 265 4.41 12.00 -4.01
CA GLY A 265 4.01 13.40 -3.85
C GLY A 265 2.56 13.66 -4.29
N PRO A 266 2.15 14.95 -4.31
CA PRO A 266 0.80 15.36 -4.68
C PRO A 266 0.55 15.33 -6.18
N ASP A 267 1.61 15.36 -6.99
CA ASP A 267 1.57 15.42 -8.44
C ASP A 267 2.31 14.22 -9.05
N LEU A 268 1.76 13.71 -10.14
CA LEU A 268 2.35 12.63 -10.93
C LEU A 268 2.90 13.15 -12.28
N SER A 269 3.33 14.42 -12.34
CA SER A 269 3.84 15.07 -13.55
C SER A 269 5.08 14.39 -14.13
N ASP A 270 5.93 13.79 -13.28
CA ASP A 270 7.09 13.01 -13.69
C ASP A 270 6.74 11.75 -14.50
N PHE A 271 5.47 11.40 -14.53
CA PHE A 271 4.95 10.26 -15.30
C PHE A 271 4.07 10.76 -16.44
N PRO A 272 4.59 10.94 -17.67
CA PRO A 272 3.82 11.46 -18.80
C PRO A 272 2.56 10.67 -19.15
N THR A 273 2.52 9.36 -18.83
CA THR A 273 1.39 8.49 -19.11
C THR A 273 1.01 7.59 -17.96
N GLU A 274 -0.28 7.21 -17.87
CA GLU A 274 -0.76 6.23 -16.89
C GLU A 274 -0.01 4.88 -16.98
N LYS A 275 0.45 4.49 -18.19
CA LYS A 275 1.21 3.26 -18.39
C LYS A 275 2.59 3.32 -17.73
N GLN A 276 3.26 4.48 -17.80
CA GLN A 276 4.56 4.70 -17.14
C GLN A 276 4.41 4.68 -15.63
N PHE A 277 3.43 5.40 -15.07
CA PHE A 277 3.13 5.35 -13.65
C PHE A 277 2.83 3.93 -13.14
N VAL A 278 1.92 3.21 -13.79
CA VAL A 278 1.56 1.83 -13.45
C VAL A 278 2.77 0.89 -13.56
N SER A 279 3.64 1.11 -14.55
CA SER A 279 4.89 0.34 -14.71
C SER A 279 5.87 0.62 -13.58
N HIS A 280 6.05 1.89 -13.22
CA HIS A 280 6.90 2.31 -12.11
C HIS A 280 6.37 1.76 -10.78
N ALA A 281 5.06 1.82 -10.55
CA ALA A 281 4.39 1.19 -9.41
C ALA A 281 4.43 -0.36 -9.42
N THR A 282 5.14 -0.99 -10.35
CA THR A 282 5.28 -2.46 -10.48
C THR A 282 3.97 -3.24 -10.66
N LEU A 283 2.93 -2.57 -11.16
CA LEU A 283 1.60 -3.14 -11.42
C LEU A 283 1.35 -3.47 -12.89
N ALA A 284 2.31 -3.16 -13.78
CA ALA A 284 2.22 -3.56 -15.19
C ALA A 284 2.36 -5.09 -15.34
N PRO A 285 1.58 -5.73 -16.23
CA PRO A 285 1.76 -7.12 -16.54
C PRO A 285 3.11 -7.34 -17.23
N HIS A 286 3.91 -8.22 -16.67
CA HIS A 286 5.22 -8.56 -17.23
C HIS A 286 5.07 -9.85 -18.03
N ARG A 287 5.05 -9.73 -19.35
CA ARG A 287 5.17 -10.86 -20.27
C ARG A 287 6.56 -10.84 -20.88
N SER A 288 7.42 -11.77 -20.47
CA SER A 288 8.64 -12.06 -21.19
C SER A 288 8.38 -13.19 -22.17
N ILE A 289 8.57 -12.95 -23.45
CA ILE A 289 8.46 -13.96 -24.52
C ILE A 289 9.87 -14.19 -25.04
N SER A 290 10.31 -15.43 -25.14
CA SER A 290 11.56 -15.83 -25.78
C SER A 290 11.25 -17.03 -26.68
N GLY A 291 11.64 -16.92 -27.97
CA GLY A 291 11.33 -17.96 -28.96
C GLY A 291 9.82 -18.28 -29.09
N GLY A 292 8.95 -17.26 -28.99
CA GLY A 292 7.49 -17.43 -29.05
C GLY A 292 6.84 -18.00 -27.79
N LYS A 293 7.62 -18.40 -26.77
CA LYS A 293 7.12 -19.00 -25.53
C LYS A 293 7.21 -18.03 -24.33
N PRO A 294 6.21 -18.03 -23.43
CA PRO A 294 6.25 -17.18 -22.23
C PRO A 294 7.31 -17.68 -21.26
N VAL A 295 8.24 -16.81 -20.86
CA VAL A 295 9.29 -17.11 -19.87
C VAL A 295 8.86 -16.59 -18.50
N LYS A 296 8.85 -17.46 -17.49
CA LYS A 296 8.60 -17.09 -16.08
C LYS A 296 9.83 -16.35 -15.53
N LYS A 297 9.72 -15.03 -15.32
CA LYS A 297 10.72 -14.25 -14.56
C LYS A 297 10.22 -14.01 -13.15
N LYS A 298 11.08 -14.23 -12.13
CA LYS A 298 10.78 -13.86 -10.74
C LYS A 298 10.56 -12.33 -10.66
N ARG A 299 9.44 -11.89 -10.09
CA ARG A 299 9.23 -10.47 -9.76
C ARG A 299 10.25 -10.06 -8.70
N ARG A 300 10.98 -8.99 -8.97
CA ARG A 300 11.90 -8.40 -8.00
C ARG A 300 11.16 -7.31 -7.21
N HIS A 301 11.32 -7.31 -5.89
CA HIS A 301 10.83 -6.23 -5.05
C HIS A 301 11.60 -4.94 -5.34
N THR A 302 10.87 -3.84 -5.52
CA THR A 302 11.42 -2.49 -5.72
C THR A 302 10.90 -1.56 -4.64
N ALA A 303 11.49 -0.38 -4.49
CA ALA A 303 11.00 0.64 -3.55
C ALA A 303 9.53 0.98 -3.79
N SER A 304 9.09 1.04 -5.06
CA SER A 304 7.69 1.20 -5.46
C SER A 304 6.76 0.02 -5.10
N ALA A 305 7.31 -1.08 -4.57
CA ALA A 305 6.52 -2.22 -4.13
C ALA A 305 5.54 -1.88 -2.99
N ARG A 306 5.79 -0.83 -2.20
CA ARG A 306 4.89 -0.39 -1.11
C ARG A 306 3.54 0.06 -1.65
N VAL A 307 3.52 0.92 -2.67
CA VAL A 307 2.28 1.34 -3.34
C VAL A 307 1.58 0.15 -4.00
N ALA A 308 2.34 -0.74 -4.65
CA ALA A 308 1.77 -1.96 -5.20
C ALA A 308 1.17 -2.87 -4.11
N ALA A 309 1.80 -2.97 -2.93
CA ALA A 309 1.27 -3.73 -1.81
C ALA A 309 -0.03 -3.10 -1.27
N ALA A 310 -0.04 -1.79 -1.03
CA ALA A 310 -1.22 -1.07 -0.56
C ALA A 310 -2.40 -1.21 -1.56
N LEU A 311 -2.15 -1.06 -2.85
CA LEU A 311 -3.20 -1.20 -3.88
C LEU A 311 -3.67 -2.64 -4.07
N ARG A 312 -2.82 -3.65 -3.83
CA ARG A 312 -3.25 -5.05 -3.82
C ARG A 312 -4.14 -5.38 -2.62
N MET A 313 -3.82 -4.83 -1.45
CA MET A 313 -4.69 -4.96 -0.27
C MET A 313 -6.03 -4.27 -0.48
N ALA A 314 -6.01 -3.07 -1.06
CA ALA A 314 -7.22 -2.38 -1.50
C ALA A 314 -8.04 -3.22 -2.50
N ALA A 315 -7.39 -3.84 -3.48
CA ALA A 315 -8.05 -4.72 -4.45
C ALA A 315 -8.70 -5.95 -3.81
N LEU A 316 -8.05 -6.54 -2.79
CA LEU A 316 -8.61 -7.69 -2.04
C LEU A 316 -9.90 -7.32 -1.30
N SER A 317 -10.01 -6.12 -0.76
CA SER A 317 -11.23 -5.66 -0.07
C SER A 317 -12.44 -5.55 -1.00
N LEU A 318 -12.22 -5.45 -2.32
CA LEU A 318 -13.28 -5.39 -3.32
C LEU A 318 -13.92 -6.74 -3.66
N ARG A 319 -13.39 -7.85 -3.15
CA ARG A 319 -13.86 -9.20 -3.49
C ARG A 319 -15.38 -9.36 -3.33
N ASN A 320 -15.92 -8.88 -2.23
CA ASN A 320 -17.33 -8.97 -1.88
C ASN A 320 -18.10 -7.65 -2.08
N SER A 321 -17.47 -6.63 -2.64
CA SER A 321 -18.07 -5.32 -2.85
C SER A 321 -19.12 -5.36 -3.98
N GLN A 322 -20.22 -4.61 -3.81
CA GLN A 322 -21.28 -4.44 -4.80
C GLN A 322 -21.00 -3.27 -5.77
N THR A 323 -19.78 -2.74 -5.77
CA THR A 323 -19.34 -1.69 -6.68
C THR A 323 -18.94 -2.25 -8.06
N ALA A 324 -18.84 -1.37 -9.06
CA ALA A 324 -18.31 -1.74 -10.38
C ALA A 324 -16.89 -2.34 -10.32
N LEU A 325 -16.03 -1.83 -9.41
CA LEU A 325 -14.69 -2.38 -9.18
C LEU A 325 -14.75 -3.78 -8.56
N GLY A 326 -15.73 -4.05 -7.68
CA GLY A 326 -15.97 -5.38 -7.13
C GLY A 326 -16.43 -6.36 -8.22
N ALA A 327 -17.35 -5.95 -9.09
CA ALA A 327 -17.77 -6.75 -10.24
C ALA A 327 -16.59 -7.03 -11.20
N TYR A 328 -15.74 -6.03 -11.45
CA TYR A 328 -14.53 -6.20 -12.24
C TYR A 328 -13.57 -7.23 -11.62
N TYR A 329 -13.35 -7.17 -10.29
CA TYR A 329 -12.54 -8.15 -9.57
C TYR A 329 -13.10 -9.56 -9.76
N ARG A 330 -14.38 -9.78 -9.44
CA ARG A 330 -15.05 -11.10 -9.55
C ARG A 330 -15.02 -11.66 -10.96
N LYS A 331 -15.22 -10.81 -11.97
CA LYS A 331 -15.11 -11.22 -13.38
C LYS A 331 -13.75 -11.82 -13.70
N ILE A 332 -12.65 -11.15 -13.30
CA ILE A 332 -11.30 -11.64 -13.57
C ILE A 332 -11.02 -12.88 -12.74
N ALA A 333 -11.45 -12.92 -11.48
CA ALA A 333 -11.25 -14.06 -10.60
C ALA A 333 -11.90 -15.34 -11.16
N ARG A 334 -13.11 -15.25 -11.73
CA ARG A 334 -13.78 -16.40 -12.36
C ARG A 334 -13.04 -16.91 -13.60
N SER A 335 -12.40 -16.03 -14.36
CA SER A 335 -11.77 -16.41 -15.64
C SER A 335 -10.28 -16.74 -15.54
N ARG A 336 -9.55 -16.18 -14.56
CA ARG A 336 -8.09 -16.24 -14.47
C ARG A 336 -7.53 -16.50 -13.08
N GLY A 337 -8.40 -16.70 -12.10
CA GLY A 337 -8.03 -16.94 -10.69
C GLY A 337 -7.85 -15.66 -9.87
N GLY A 338 -7.86 -15.84 -8.54
CA GLY A 338 -7.85 -14.76 -7.56
C GLY A 338 -6.59 -13.89 -7.62
N ASP A 339 -5.42 -14.49 -7.75
CA ASP A 339 -4.15 -13.76 -7.81
C ASP A 339 -4.09 -12.78 -8.99
N VAL A 340 -4.55 -13.24 -10.17
CA VAL A 340 -4.61 -12.37 -11.36
C VAL A 340 -5.61 -11.26 -11.16
N ALA A 341 -6.75 -11.52 -10.50
CA ALA A 341 -7.76 -10.52 -10.21
C ALA A 341 -7.23 -9.43 -9.28
N VAL A 342 -6.47 -9.79 -8.23
CA VAL A 342 -5.83 -8.84 -7.31
C VAL A 342 -4.91 -7.88 -8.09
N PHE A 343 -4.02 -8.41 -8.92
CA PHE A 343 -3.08 -7.56 -9.67
C PHE A 343 -3.77 -6.71 -10.74
N ALA A 344 -4.75 -7.25 -11.44
CA ALA A 344 -5.49 -6.52 -12.46
C ALA A 344 -6.32 -5.38 -11.84
N THR A 345 -6.95 -5.64 -10.69
CA THR A 345 -7.73 -4.63 -9.96
C THR A 345 -6.82 -3.57 -9.34
N ALA A 346 -5.70 -3.96 -8.73
CA ALA A 346 -4.70 -3.01 -8.21
C ALA A 346 -4.16 -2.09 -9.32
N ARG A 347 -3.91 -2.64 -10.52
CA ARG A 347 -3.55 -1.84 -11.69
C ARG A 347 -4.66 -0.86 -12.08
N LYS A 348 -5.92 -1.30 -12.06
CA LYS A 348 -7.07 -0.43 -12.36
C LYS A 348 -7.17 0.71 -11.34
N LEU A 349 -6.97 0.43 -10.05
CA LEU A 349 -6.92 1.44 -9.00
C LEU A 349 -5.80 2.47 -9.24
N ALA A 350 -4.57 2.01 -9.58
CA ALA A 350 -3.47 2.90 -9.92
C ALA A 350 -3.81 3.81 -11.12
N THR A 351 -4.48 3.27 -12.15
CA THR A 351 -4.93 4.06 -13.31
C THR A 351 -5.94 5.13 -12.88
N LEU A 352 -6.89 4.80 -12.00
CA LEU A 352 -7.89 5.75 -11.51
C LEU A 352 -7.24 6.87 -10.68
N ILE A 353 -6.28 6.53 -9.81
CA ILE A 353 -5.48 7.51 -9.05
C ILE A 353 -4.75 8.44 -10.01
N TYR A 354 -4.07 7.91 -11.03
CA TYR A 354 -3.37 8.72 -12.01
C TYR A 354 -4.31 9.71 -12.71
N ARG A 355 -5.47 9.23 -13.17
CA ARG A 355 -6.48 10.05 -13.85
C ARG A 355 -7.04 11.14 -12.96
N LEU A 356 -7.29 10.83 -11.70
CA LEU A 356 -7.75 11.82 -10.73
C LEU A 356 -6.70 12.91 -10.50
N LEU A 357 -5.44 12.55 -10.27
CA LEU A 357 -4.37 13.49 -9.93
C LEU A 357 -3.89 14.30 -11.14
N ARG A 358 -3.76 13.69 -12.32
CA ARG A 358 -3.22 14.36 -13.52
C ARG A 358 -4.27 15.10 -14.34
N TRP A 359 -5.49 14.59 -14.37
CA TRP A 359 -6.53 15.10 -15.26
C TRP A 359 -7.76 15.60 -14.50
N GLY A 360 -7.76 15.57 -13.17
CA GLY A 360 -8.90 15.95 -12.36
C GLY A 360 -10.15 15.09 -12.62
N GLN A 361 -9.98 13.91 -13.25
CA GLN A 361 -11.10 13.05 -13.61
C GLN A 361 -11.65 12.33 -12.38
N PRO A 362 -12.84 12.70 -11.88
CA PRO A 362 -13.41 12.07 -10.69
C PRO A 362 -13.79 10.61 -10.97
N TYR A 363 -13.70 9.80 -9.94
CA TYR A 363 -14.24 8.44 -9.96
C TYR A 363 -15.74 8.48 -9.66
N VAL A 364 -16.52 7.84 -10.52
CA VAL A 364 -17.94 7.61 -10.31
C VAL A 364 -18.18 6.10 -10.33
N ASP A 365 -18.77 5.57 -9.26
CA ASP A 365 -19.18 4.16 -9.22
C ASP A 365 -20.52 3.99 -9.93
N GLU A 366 -20.52 3.24 -11.01
CA GLU A 366 -21.74 2.88 -11.76
C GLU A 366 -22.49 1.68 -11.16
N GLY A 367 -21.93 1.09 -10.09
CA GLY A 367 -22.46 -0.13 -9.46
C GLY A 367 -22.18 -1.42 -10.23
N ALA A 368 -22.29 -2.54 -9.51
CA ALA A 368 -22.01 -3.86 -10.07
C ALA A 368 -22.96 -4.23 -11.22
N ALA A 369 -24.25 -3.94 -11.05
CA ALA A 369 -25.27 -4.29 -12.06
C ALA A 369 -25.06 -3.57 -13.40
N ALA A 370 -24.76 -2.26 -13.37
CA ALA A 370 -24.47 -1.49 -14.57
C ALA A 370 -23.20 -1.99 -15.27
N PHE A 371 -22.15 -2.28 -14.49
CA PHE A 371 -20.92 -2.88 -15.03
C PHE A 371 -21.19 -4.24 -15.68
N GLU A 372 -21.93 -5.12 -15.03
CA GLU A 372 -22.24 -6.46 -15.54
C GLU A 372 -23.07 -6.40 -16.81
N LYS A 373 -24.09 -5.52 -16.87
CA LYS A 373 -24.90 -5.28 -18.06
C LYS A 373 -24.03 -4.82 -19.23
N ARG A 374 -23.25 -3.77 -19.06
CA ARG A 374 -22.34 -3.27 -20.11
C ARG A 374 -21.32 -4.33 -20.55
N TYR A 375 -20.83 -5.13 -19.62
CA TYR A 375 -19.92 -6.21 -19.96
C TYR A 375 -20.60 -7.30 -20.80
N LEU A 376 -21.85 -7.66 -20.48
CA LEU A 376 -22.63 -8.62 -21.24
C LEU A 376 -22.87 -8.12 -22.66
N GLU A 377 -23.23 -6.86 -22.83
CA GLU A 377 -23.42 -6.22 -24.15
C GLU A 377 -22.16 -6.29 -25.02
N VAL A 378 -20.99 -5.93 -24.44
CA VAL A 378 -19.68 -6.02 -25.12
C VAL A 378 -19.36 -7.47 -25.51
N ARG A 379 -19.68 -8.42 -24.65
CA ARG A 379 -19.46 -9.86 -24.90
C ARG A 379 -20.34 -10.36 -26.04
N ILE A 380 -21.63 -10.00 -26.02
CA ILE A 380 -22.57 -10.35 -27.08
C ILE A 380 -22.10 -9.77 -28.42
N LYS A 381 -21.71 -8.50 -28.45
CA LYS A 381 -21.16 -7.85 -29.66
C LYS A 381 -19.93 -8.61 -30.21
N SER A 382 -19.01 -9.03 -29.33
CA SER A 382 -17.82 -9.79 -29.72
C SER A 382 -18.17 -11.18 -30.26
N ILE A 383 -19.17 -11.86 -29.66
CA ILE A 383 -19.62 -13.18 -30.12
C ILE A 383 -20.32 -13.06 -31.49
N ARG A 384 -21.17 -12.04 -31.67
CA ARG A 384 -21.81 -11.75 -32.96
C ARG A 384 -20.79 -11.51 -34.06
N ALA A 385 -19.73 -10.73 -33.80
CA ALA A 385 -18.69 -10.48 -34.79
C ALA A 385 -17.99 -11.78 -35.21
N ARG A 386 -17.62 -12.63 -34.22
CA ARG A 386 -16.97 -13.93 -34.50
C ARG A 386 -17.89 -14.92 -35.21
N ALA A 387 -19.16 -14.96 -34.83
CA ALA A 387 -20.15 -15.81 -35.52
C ALA A 387 -20.27 -15.40 -37.00
N LYS A 388 -20.35 -14.09 -37.27
CA LYS A 388 -20.40 -13.57 -38.64
C LYS A 388 -19.13 -13.90 -39.46
N GLU A 389 -17.94 -13.81 -38.86
CA GLU A 389 -16.67 -14.21 -39.51
C GLU A 389 -16.68 -15.69 -39.94
N LEU A 390 -17.39 -16.54 -39.18
CA LEU A 390 -17.50 -17.98 -39.46
C LEU A 390 -18.75 -18.35 -40.28
N GLY A 391 -19.53 -17.36 -40.76
CA GLY A 391 -20.76 -17.59 -41.54
C GLY A 391 -22.01 -17.95 -40.70
N TYR A 392 -21.98 -17.73 -39.39
CA TYR A 392 -23.10 -18.00 -38.48
C TYR A 392 -23.79 -16.71 -38.02
N GLU A 393 -25.07 -16.80 -37.70
CA GLU A 393 -25.84 -15.73 -37.07
C GLU A 393 -26.14 -16.07 -35.61
N LEU A 394 -25.91 -15.11 -34.71
CA LEU A 394 -26.23 -15.26 -33.29
C LEU A 394 -27.66 -14.83 -33.01
N VAL A 395 -28.54 -15.77 -32.74
CA VAL A 395 -29.94 -15.55 -32.39
C VAL A 395 -30.16 -15.73 -30.90
N GLN A 396 -30.98 -14.88 -30.29
CA GLN A 396 -31.33 -15.00 -28.88
C GLN A 396 -32.33 -16.14 -28.70
N SER A 397 -32.02 -17.13 -27.88
CA SER A 397 -32.95 -18.21 -27.56
C SER A 397 -34.16 -17.66 -26.80
N THR A 398 -35.35 -18.00 -27.25
CA THR A 398 -36.63 -17.69 -26.60
C THR A 398 -37.02 -18.71 -25.54
N VAL A 399 -36.20 -19.72 -25.29
CA VAL A 399 -36.48 -20.72 -24.25
C VAL A 399 -36.20 -20.10 -22.87
N ALA A 400 -37.27 -19.69 -22.21
CA ALA A 400 -37.29 -19.39 -20.81
C ALA A 400 -37.03 -20.69 -20.02
N GLY A 401 -35.92 -20.73 -19.26
CA GLY A 401 -35.68 -21.79 -18.28
C GLY A 401 -36.25 -21.38 -16.92
#